data_0d1c500ac91f268b4560862b79674b99
#
_entry.id   0d1c500ac91f268b4560862b79674b99
#
_cell.length_a   1.000
_cell.length_b   1.000
_cell.length_c   1.000
_cell.angle_alpha   90.00
_cell.angle_beta   90.00
_cell.angle_gamma   90.00
#
_symmetry.space_group_name_H-M   'P 1'
#
loop_
_entity.id
_entity.type
_entity.pdbx_description
1 polymer ?
#
loop_
_entity_poly.entity_id
_entity_poly.type
_entity_poly.pdbx_seq_one_letter_code
_entity_poly.pdbx_strand_id
1 'polypeptide(L)'
;CQETYKNEISFYMFLQYEFDKQWKQLKKYANDKGVQIIGDIPIYVALDSADTWAHPELFQFTEDLEPIAVAGCPPDAFSETGQLWGNPLYRWEYHESTEFYWWISRIRHCFKWYDMVRIDHFRGFDEYYAIPYGEETAVNGAWEKGPGILLFDKINEVLGEQQIIAEDLGFLTDSVRDLLAATGYPGMKVLQFAFDSREESDYMPHNYNSNCVVYTGTHDNQTTFDWWKELSKEDRSVALRYLNLPYGGRFVGCKKLTWQLITLAQRSVAKLCVIPAQDYLCLPGTARINTPSTLGYNWQWRMKKDAFDKELCEKICRMTKLYGR
;
A
#
# COMPACT_ATOMS: atom_id res chain seq x y z
N CYS A 1 -21.55 30.17 -7.26
CA CYS A 1 -20.45 29.61 -6.43
C CYS A 1 -19.08 30.24 -6.75
N GLN A 2 -18.65 30.29 -8.04
CA GLN A 2 -17.28 30.77 -8.37
C GLN A 2 -17.04 32.24 -7.94
N GLU A 3 -18.00 33.12 -8.10
CA GLU A 3 -17.87 34.51 -7.64
C GLU A 3 -17.94 34.63 -6.12
N THR A 4 -18.84 33.88 -5.48
CA THR A 4 -19.06 33.91 -4.03
C THR A 4 -17.82 33.44 -3.25
N TYR A 5 -17.15 32.40 -3.74
CA TYR A 5 -16.00 31.77 -3.09
C TYR A 5 -14.69 32.04 -3.82
N LYS A 6 -14.58 33.15 -4.55
CA LYS A 6 -13.39 33.45 -5.37
C LYS A 6 -12.08 33.48 -4.57
N ASN A 7 -12.10 34.02 -3.37
CA ASN A 7 -10.91 34.13 -2.53
C ASN A 7 -10.48 32.76 -2.00
N GLU A 8 -11.43 31.94 -1.55
CA GLU A 8 -11.20 30.59 -1.06
C GLU A 8 -10.70 29.69 -2.19
N ILE A 9 -11.32 29.75 -3.38
CA ILE A 9 -10.86 29.02 -4.56
C ILE A 9 -9.41 29.44 -4.90
N SER A 10 -9.13 30.75 -4.94
CA SER A 10 -7.79 31.25 -5.23
C SER A 10 -6.78 30.80 -4.19
N PHE A 11 -7.16 30.73 -2.91
CA PHE A 11 -6.30 30.23 -1.84
C PHE A 11 -5.96 28.75 -2.04
N TYR A 12 -6.95 27.89 -2.31
CA TYR A 12 -6.69 26.47 -2.58
C TYR A 12 -5.86 26.26 -3.86
N MET A 13 -6.13 27.03 -4.92
CA MET A 13 -5.28 27.00 -6.13
C MET A 13 -3.82 27.38 -5.82
N PHE A 14 -3.62 28.39 -4.97
CA PHE A 14 -2.28 28.79 -4.52
C PHE A 14 -1.59 27.69 -3.70
N LEU A 15 -2.30 27.02 -2.79
CA LEU A 15 -1.76 25.91 -2.04
C LEU A 15 -1.32 24.77 -2.96
N GLN A 16 -2.15 24.40 -3.96
CA GLN A 16 -1.81 23.36 -4.94
C GLN A 16 -0.61 23.77 -5.80
N TYR A 17 -0.51 25.03 -6.21
CA TYR A 17 0.63 25.54 -6.95
C TYR A 17 1.93 25.49 -6.14
N GLU A 18 1.92 25.95 -4.89
CA GLU A 18 3.11 25.92 -4.03
C GLU A 18 3.50 24.48 -3.70
N PHE A 19 2.54 23.59 -3.47
CA PHE A 19 2.82 22.16 -3.29
C PHE A 19 3.51 21.56 -4.53
N ASP A 20 2.93 21.72 -5.71
CA ASP A 20 3.50 21.19 -6.97
C ASP A 20 4.92 21.72 -7.21
N LYS A 21 5.13 23.02 -7.00
CA LYS A 21 6.44 23.67 -7.14
C LYS A 21 7.48 23.08 -6.18
N GLN A 22 7.12 22.97 -4.88
CA GLN A 22 8.03 22.45 -3.85
C GLN A 22 8.30 20.96 -4.04
N TRP A 23 7.26 20.19 -4.41
CA TRP A 23 7.39 18.77 -4.67
C TRP A 23 8.31 18.48 -5.86
N LYS A 24 8.17 19.21 -6.96
CA LYS A 24 9.08 19.09 -8.12
C LYS A 24 10.53 19.37 -7.76
N GLN A 25 10.78 20.39 -6.90
CA GLN A 25 12.12 20.67 -6.41
C GLN A 25 12.67 19.54 -5.54
N LEU A 26 11.84 18.98 -4.65
CA LEU A 26 12.22 17.85 -3.79
C LEU A 26 12.51 16.60 -4.63
N LYS A 27 11.60 16.25 -5.57
CA LYS A 27 11.80 15.10 -6.47
C LYS A 27 13.10 15.26 -7.27
N LYS A 28 13.30 16.43 -7.86
CA LYS A 28 14.55 16.70 -8.59
C LYS A 28 15.78 16.52 -7.70
N TYR A 29 15.76 17.06 -6.47
CA TYR A 29 16.86 16.91 -5.53
C TYR A 29 17.12 15.44 -5.20
N ALA A 30 16.08 14.64 -4.95
CA ALA A 30 16.20 13.20 -4.70
C ALA A 30 16.81 12.47 -5.90
N ASN A 31 16.26 12.71 -7.11
CA ASN A 31 16.74 12.07 -8.33
C ASN A 31 18.18 12.45 -8.67
N ASP A 32 18.59 13.71 -8.46
CA ASP A 32 19.98 14.17 -8.63
C ASP A 32 20.96 13.45 -7.67
N LYS A 33 20.45 12.86 -6.59
CA LYS A 33 21.20 12.00 -5.63
C LYS A 33 21.06 10.51 -5.90
N GLY A 34 20.42 10.12 -6.99
CA GLY A 34 20.16 8.72 -7.33
C GLY A 34 19.04 8.08 -6.48
N VAL A 35 18.21 8.86 -5.80
CA VAL A 35 17.09 8.40 -5.00
C VAL A 35 15.81 8.53 -5.80
N GLN A 36 15.08 7.43 -5.95
CA GLN A 36 13.75 7.39 -6.57
C GLN A 36 12.66 7.53 -5.50
N ILE A 37 11.53 8.10 -5.89
CA ILE A 37 10.37 8.27 -5.01
C ILE A 37 9.28 7.29 -5.46
N ILE A 38 8.82 6.45 -4.53
CA ILE A 38 7.68 5.57 -4.73
C ILE A 38 6.45 6.27 -4.15
N GLY A 39 5.47 6.55 -5.00
CA GLY A 39 4.16 7.04 -4.59
C GLY A 39 3.21 5.91 -4.25
N ASP A 40 2.15 6.24 -3.54
CA ASP A 40 1.08 5.31 -3.17
C ASP A 40 -0.27 5.92 -3.54
N ILE A 41 -1.11 5.17 -4.26
CA ILE A 41 -2.45 5.61 -4.62
C ILE A 41 -3.48 4.54 -4.24
N PRO A 42 -4.57 4.92 -3.57
CA PRO A 42 -5.67 3.98 -3.35
C PRO A 42 -6.40 3.70 -4.67
N ILE A 43 -6.95 2.50 -4.81
CA ILE A 43 -7.84 2.21 -5.95
C ILE A 43 -9.03 3.17 -5.95
N TYR A 44 -9.68 3.36 -4.81
CA TYR A 44 -10.87 4.21 -4.69
C TYR A 44 -10.53 5.65 -4.30
N VAL A 45 -11.49 6.54 -4.56
CA VAL A 45 -11.47 7.94 -4.10
C VAL A 45 -12.51 8.12 -3.00
N ALA A 46 -12.40 9.21 -2.22
CA ALA A 46 -13.40 9.52 -1.20
C ALA A 46 -14.72 10.01 -1.84
N LEU A 47 -15.85 9.74 -1.17
CA LEU A 47 -17.17 10.17 -1.63
C LEU A 47 -17.26 11.70 -1.75
N ASP A 48 -16.59 12.43 -0.89
CA ASP A 48 -16.51 13.89 -0.87
C ASP A 48 -15.31 14.47 -1.63
N SER A 49 -14.74 13.69 -2.54
CA SER A 49 -13.58 14.11 -3.35
C SER A 49 -13.97 15.06 -4.49
N ALA A 50 -12.96 15.76 -5.01
CA ALA A 50 -13.13 16.57 -6.22
C ALA A 50 -13.50 15.71 -7.45
N ASP A 51 -13.05 14.45 -7.50
CA ASP A 51 -13.35 13.54 -8.61
C ASP A 51 -14.83 13.17 -8.67
N THR A 52 -15.43 12.79 -7.55
CA THR A 52 -16.86 12.46 -7.46
C THR A 52 -17.74 13.67 -7.74
N TRP A 53 -17.33 14.85 -7.26
CA TRP A 53 -18.06 16.10 -7.50
C TRP A 53 -17.98 16.56 -8.95
N ALA A 54 -16.80 16.46 -9.59
CA ALA A 54 -16.59 16.95 -10.95
C ALA A 54 -17.03 15.94 -12.02
N HIS A 55 -16.97 14.65 -11.72
CA HIS A 55 -17.17 13.55 -12.64
C HIS A 55 -18.02 12.41 -12.04
N PRO A 56 -19.26 12.70 -11.58
CA PRO A 56 -20.12 11.68 -10.97
C PRO A 56 -20.45 10.53 -11.93
N GLU A 57 -20.39 10.74 -13.26
CA GLU A 57 -20.61 9.74 -14.29
C GLU A 57 -19.60 8.55 -14.22
N LEU A 58 -18.46 8.76 -13.59
CA LEU A 58 -17.43 7.72 -13.40
C LEU A 58 -17.80 6.69 -12.32
N PHE A 59 -18.80 6.98 -11.49
CA PHE A 59 -19.14 6.20 -10.31
C PHE A 59 -20.56 5.62 -10.38
N GLN A 60 -20.81 4.62 -9.56
CA GLN A 60 -22.13 3.97 -9.42
C GLN A 60 -23.04 4.81 -8.52
N PHE A 61 -23.58 5.90 -9.07
CA PHE A 61 -24.52 6.77 -8.39
C PHE A 61 -25.94 6.64 -8.95
N THR A 62 -26.93 6.91 -8.09
CA THR A 62 -28.33 7.14 -8.47
C THR A 62 -28.47 8.49 -9.20
N GLU A 63 -29.70 8.79 -9.69
CA GLU A 63 -30.02 10.10 -10.27
C GLU A 63 -29.87 11.26 -9.26
N ASP A 64 -30.04 10.97 -7.97
CA ASP A 64 -29.88 11.92 -6.86
C ASP A 64 -28.41 12.05 -6.39
N LEU A 65 -27.47 11.43 -7.08
CA LEU A 65 -26.03 11.41 -6.77
C LEU A 65 -25.70 10.73 -5.44
N GLU A 66 -26.54 9.82 -4.97
CA GLU A 66 -26.20 8.92 -3.86
C GLU A 66 -25.51 7.64 -4.37
N PRO A 67 -24.55 7.08 -3.65
CA PRO A 67 -23.95 5.80 -4.03
C PRO A 67 -25.01 4.69 -4.11
N ILE A 68 -24.93 3.82 -5.11
CA ILE A 68 -25.73 2.59 -5.18
C ILE A 68 -25.14 1.56 -4.22
N ALA A 69 -23.82 1.43 -4.27
CA ALA A 69 -23.02 0.60 -3.39
C ALA A 69 -21.67 1.27 -3.10
N VAL A 70 -21.01 0.80 -2.07
CA VAL A 70 -19.70 1.30 -1.63
C VAL A 70 -18.70 0.18 -1.47
N ALA A 71 -17.41 0.53 -1.53
CA ALA A 71 -16.32 -0.40 -1.42
C ALA A 71 -16.11 -0.91 0.01
N GLY A 72 -15.57 -2.10 0.12
CA GLY A 72 -15.13 -2.72 1.36
C GLY A 72 -14.49 -4.07 1.15
N CYS A 73 -14.38 -4.85 2.23
CA CYS A 73 -13.95 -6.24 2.21
C CYS A 73 -14.96 -7.12 2.95
N PRO A 74 -15.14 -8.38 2.53
CA PRO A 74 -16.04 -9.31 3.21
C PRO A 74 -15.56 -9.63 4.63
N PRO A 75 -16.43 -10.19 5.48
CA PRO A 75 -16.02 -10.83 6.72
C PRO A 75 -14.90 -11.85 6.51
N ASP A 76 -13.91 -11.81 7.40
CA ASP A 76 -12.76 -12.72 7.39
C ASP A 76 -12.33 -13.09 8.82
N ALA A 77 -11.18 -13.78 8.93
CA ALA A 77 -10.63 -14.18 10.24
C ALA A 77 -10.16 -12.98 11.10
N PHE A 78 -10.01 -11.79 10.55
CA PHE A 78 -9.56 -10.58 11.23
C PHE A 78 -10.72 -9.63 11.57
N SER A 79 -11.85 -9.73 10.82
CA SER A 79 -13.03 -8.90 11.03
C SER A 79 -14.31 -9.71 10.79
N GLU A 80 -15.04 -10.03 11.84
CA GLU A 80 -16.30 -10.78 11.78
C GLU A 80 -17.39 -10.08 10.93
N THR A 81 -17.34 -8.76 10.83
CA THR A 81 -18.30 -7.95 10.06
C THR A 81 -17.73 -7.42 8.75
N GLY A 82 -16.49 -7.80 8.40
CA GLY A 82 -15.76 -7.27 7.28
C GLY A 82 -15.33 -5.81 7.49
N GLN A 83 -14.93 -5.16 6.41
CA GLN A 83 -14.54 -3.76 6.42
C GLN A 83 -15.43 -2.95 5.47
N LEU A 84 -16.13 -1.97 5.99
CA LEU A 84 -16.92 -1.02 5.22
C LEU A 84 -16.06 0.25 5.03
N TRP A 85 -15.56 0.49 3.82
CA TRP A 85 -14.70 1.64 3.55
C TRP A 85 -15.49 2.89 3.16
N GLY A 86 -16.68 2.70 2.56
CA GLY A 86 -17.58 3.81 2.21
C GLY A 86 -17.19 4.57 0.95
N ASN A 87 -16.14 4.16 0.23
CA ASN A 87 -15.75 4.77 -1.04
C ASN A 87 -16.73 4.39 -2.14
N PRO A 88 -17.10 5.31 -3.06
CA PRO A 88 -17.95 5.01 -4.20
C PRO A 88 -17.24 4.03 -5.16
N LEU A 89 -18.03 3.15 -5.76
CA LEU A 89 -17.55 2.19 -6.74
C LEU A 89 -17.54 2.79 -8.14
N TYR A 90 -16.60 2.35 -8.97
CA TYR A 90 -16.50 2.81 -10.37
C TYR A 90 -17.58 2.18 -11.25
N ARG A 91 -18.10 2.94 -12.20
CA ARG A 91 -18.95 2.46 -13.30
C ARG A 91 -18.01 2.00 -14.43
N TRP A 92 -17.51 0.77 -14.32
CA TRP A 92 -16.49 0.25 -15.24
C TRP A 92 -16.91 0.24 -16.71
N GLU A 93 -18.17 0.02 -17.00
CA GLU A 93 -18.72 0.11 -18.37
C GLU A 93 -18.56 1.52 -18.97
N TYR A 94 -18.74 2.56 -18.16
CA TYR A 94 -18.52 3.93 -18.59
C TYR A 94 -17.02 4.21 -18.79
N HIS A 95 -16.17 3.73 -17.89
CA HIS A 95 -14.72 3.84 -18.06
C HIS A 95 -14.23 3.16 -19.32
N GLU A 96 -14.72 1.97 -19.64
CA GLU A 96 -14.40 1.24 -20.86
C GLU A 96 -14.88 2.01 -22.11
N SER A 97 -16.12 2.53 -22.09
CA SER A 97 -16.68 3.31 -23.20
C SER A 97 -15.90 4.59 -23.50
N THR A 98 -15.19 5.13 -22.51
CA THR A 98 -14.29 6.30 -22.63
C THR A 98 -12.82 5.90 -22.73
N GLU A 99 -12.52 4.63 -23.08
CA GLU A 99 -11.17 4.10 -23.20
C GLU A 99 -10.33 4.33 -21.93
N PHE A 100 -10.93 4.24 -20.76
CA PHE A 100 -10.30 4.45 -19.45
C PHE A 100 -9.58 5.79 -19.30
N TYR A 101 -10.04 6.83 -19.99
CA TYR A 101 -9.38 8.14 -20.02
C TYR A 101 -9.05 8.71 -18.65
N TRP A 102 -9.97 8.60 -17.68
CA TRP A 102 -9.75 9.10 -16.32
C TRP A 102 -8.60 8.34 -15.62
N TRP A 103 -8.58 7.01 -15.69
CA TRP A 103 -7.52 6.19 -15.11
C TRP A 103 -6.16 6.47 -15.76
N ILE A 104 -6.11 6.58 -17.08
CA ILE A 104 -4.88 6.94 -17.82
C ILE A 104 -4.39 8.31 -17.37
N SER A 105 -5.30 9.28 -17.21
CA SER A 105 -4.96 10.61 -16.74
C SER A 105 -4.42 10.61 -15.32
N ARG A 106 -5.04 9.82 -14.41
CA ARG A 106 -4.61 9.64 -13.03
C ARG A 106 -3.21 9.04 -12.95
N ILE A 107 -2.96 7.94 -13.66
CA ILE A 107 -1.64 7.28 -13.68
C ILE A 107 -0.59 8.21 -14.30
N ARG A 108 -0.88 8.86 -15.43
CA ARG A 108 0.01 9.86 -16.05
C ARG A 108 0.38 10.97 -15.07
N HIS A 109 -0.58 11.43 -14.26
CA HIS A 109 -0.32 12.48 -13.28
C HIS A 109 0.56 11.98 -12.13
N CYS A 110 0.34 10.76 -11.64
CA CYS A 110 1.19 10.15 -10.63
C CYS A 110 2.67 10.11 -11.05
N PHE A 111 2.97 9.74 -12.29
CA PHE A 111 4.35 9.68 -12.79
C PHE A 111 5.02 11.05 -13.00
N LYS A 112 4.28 12.16 -12.95
CA LYS A 112 4.89 13.50 -12.81
C LYS A 112 5.49 13.69 -11.42
N TRP A 113 4.87 13.12 -10.39
CA TRP A 113 5.26 13.32 -9.00
C TRP A 113 6.16 12.20 -8.47
N TYR A 114 6.03 10.98 -8.98
CA TYR A 114 6.73 9.80 -8.51
C TYR A 114 7.54 9.15 -9.62
N ASP A 115 8.48 8.31 -9.25
CA ASP A 115 9.28 7.51 -10.19
C ASP A 115 8.71 6.10 -10.33
N MET A 116 8.00 5.64 -9.31
CA MET A 116 7.29 4.37 -9.24
C MET A 116 5.98 4.59 -8.45
N VAL A 117 4.94 3.82 -8.71
CA VAL A 117 3.65 3.95 -8.03
C VAL A 117 3.20 2.60 -7.48
N ARG A 118 2.89 2.54 -6.18
CA ARG A 118 2.15 1.43 -5.60
C ARG A 118 0.65 1.71 -5.76
N ILE A 119 -0.07 0.74 -6.30
CA ILE A 119 -1.54 0.79 -6.35
C ILE A 119 -2.07 -0.08 -5.23
N ASP A 120 -2.74 0.56 -4.28
CA ASP A 120 -3.38 -0.07 -3.15
C ASP A 120 -4.63 -0.84 -3.58
N HIS A 121 -4.87 -2.00 -2.94
CA HIS A 121 -5.99 -2.90 -3.22
C HIS A 121 -6.11 -3.31 -4.70
N PHE A 122 -5.00 -3.77 -5.29
CA PHE A 122 -4.92 -4.13 -6.72
C PHE A 122 -5.94 -5.22 -7.12
N ARG A 123 -6.30 -6.13 -6.21
CA ARG A 123 -7.32 -7.14 -6.47
C ARG A 123 -8.67 -6.57 -6.93
N GLY A 124 -9.00 -5.34 -6.53
CA GLY A 124 -10.24 -4.67 -6.91
C GLY A 124 -10.38 -4.40 -8.41
N PHE A 125 -9.31 -4.54 -9.19
CA PHE A 125 -9.39 -4.52 -10.66
C PHE A 125 -9.81 -5.86 -11.26
N ASP A 126 -9.65 -6.98 -10.56
CA ASP A 126 -10.20 -8.28 -10.96
C ASP A 126 -11.63 -8.43 -10.43
N GLU A 127 -11.76 -8.40 -9.10
CA GLU A 127 -13.04 -8.46 -8.41
C GLU A 127 -13.02 -7.49 -7.22
N TYR A 128 -14.06 -6.70 -7.10
CA TYR A 128 -14.25 -5.78 -5.99
C TYR A 128 -15.48 -6.15 -5.16
N TYR A 129 -15.45 -5.84 -3.87
CA TYR A 129 -16.54 -6.15 -2.96
C TYR A 129 -17.48 -4.96 -2.84
N ALA A 130 -18.70 -5.11 -3.35
CA ALA A 130 -19.74 -4.09 -3.38
C ALA A 130 -20.70 -4.28 -2.20
N ILE A 131 -20.81 -3.27 -1.35
CA ILE A 131 -21.70 -3.26 -0.19
C ILE A 131 -22.83 -2.29 -0.49
N PRO A 132 -24.13 -2.69 -0.40
CA PRO A 132 -25.24 -1.77 -0.63
C PRO A 132 -25.11 -0.51 0.23
N TYR A 133 -25.35 0.66 -0.36
CA TYR A 133 -25.24 1.92 0.37
C TYR A 133 -26.26 1.99 1.50
N GLY A 134 -25.83 2.44 2.67
CA GLY A 134 -26.64 2.51 3.87
C GLY A 134 -26.49 1.31 4.83
N GLU A 135 -25.76 0.26 4.43
CA GLU A 135 -25.40 -0.83 5.34
C GLU A 135 -24.43 -0.35 6.41
N GLU A 136 -24.55 -0.87 7.63
CA GLU A 136 -23.65 -0.55 8.75
C GLU A 136 -22.40 -1.44 8.78
N THR A 137 -22.42 -2.56 8.08
CA THR A 137 -21.34 -3.55 8.03
C THR A 137 -21.15 -4.09 6.61
N ALA A 138 -20.07 -4.83 6.38
CA ALA A 138 -19.79 -5.43 5.09
C ALA A 138 -20.45 -6.82 4.87
N VAL A 139 -21.27 -7.30 5.81
CA VAL A 139 -21.83 -8.67 5.78
C VAL A 139 -22.68 -8.93 4.53
N ASN A 140 -23.46 -7.92 4.09
CA ASN A 140 -24.41 -8.06 2.98
C ASN A 140 -23.84 -7.67 1.61
N GLY A 141 -22.52 -7.57 1.48
CA GLY A 141 -21.88 -7.25 0.21
C GLY A 141 -21.78 -8.46 -0.73
N ALA A 142 -21.41 -8.17 -1.97
CA ALA A 142 -21.19 -9.17 -3.01
C ALA A 142 -19.96 -8.86 -3.86
N TRP A 143 -19.33 -9.90 -4.41
CA TRP A 143 -18.22 -9.73 -5.35
C TRP A 143 -18.76 -9.38 -6.74
N GLU A 144 -18.17 -8.36 -7.35
CA GLU A 144 -18.45 -7.90 -8.70
C GLU A 144 -17.16 -7.86 -9.52
N LYS A 145 -17.29 -8.03 -10.84
CA LYS A 145 -16.14 -8.05 -11.76
C LYS A 145 -15.60 -6.64 -12.03
N GLY A 146 -14.29 -6.49 -11.90
CA GLY A 146 -13.55 -5.31 -12.32
C GLY A 146 -13.18 -5.33 -13.81
N PRO A 147 -12.44 -4.33 -14.30
CA PRO A 147 -12.04 -4.19 -15.70
C PRO A 147 -10.96 -5.20 -16.11
N GLY A 148 -10.31 -5.85 -15.16
CA GLY A 148 -9.25 -6.82 -15.41
C GLY A 148 -8.08 -6.24 -16.19
N ILE A 149 -7.54 -7.06 -17.10
CA ILE A 149 -6.37 -6.72 -17.91
C ILE A 149 -6.64 -5.57 -18.90
N LEU A 150 -7.90 -5.37 -19.32
CA LEU A 150 -8.25 -4.37 -20.33
C LEU A 150 -7.79 -2.95 -19.93
N LEU A 151 -7.93 -2.60 -18.65
CA LEU A 151 -7.45 -1.32 -18.14
C LEU A 151 -5.94 -1.17 -18.28
N PHE A 152 -5.17 -2.20 -17.91
CA PHE A 152 -3.72 -2.15 -17.90
C PHE A 152 -3.13 -2.21 -19.32
N ASP A 153 -3.75 -2.97 -20.21
CA ASP A 153 -3.40 -2.98 -21.64
C ASP A 153 -3.57 -1.58 -22.22
N LYS A 154 -4.67 -0.89 -21.88
CA LYS A 154 -4.92 0.46 -22.38
C LYS A 154 -3.97 1.50 -21.77
N ILE A 155 -3.64 1.36 -20.48
CA ILE A 155 -2.60 2.19 -19.84
C ILE A 155 -1.26 2.01 -20.55
N ASN A 156 -0.85 0.78 -20.82
CA ASN A 156 0.41 0.47 -21.52
C ASN A 156 0.41 0.94 -22.98
N GLU A 157 -0.71 0.81 -23.68
CA GLU A 157 -0.86 1.34 -25.05
C GLU A 157 -0.61 2.85 -25.11
N VAL A 158 -1.15 3.61 -24.14
CA VAL A 158 -1.11 5.08 -24.18
C VAL A 158 0.12 5.68 -23.49
N LEU A 159 0.60 5.06 -22.41
CA LEU A 159 1.68 5.59 -21.58
C LEU A 159 3.01 4.83 -21.73
N GLY A 160 3.01 3.68 -22.40
CA GLY A 160 4.11 2.71 -22.36
C GLY A 160 4.16 1.98 -21.02
N GLU A 161 5.14 1.08 -20.87
CA GLU A 161 5.35 0.35 -19.60
C GLU A 161 5.66 1.32 -18.47
N GLN A 162 4.90 1.17 -17.38
CA GLN A 162 5.02 2.00 -16.17
C GLN A 162 5.55 1.19 -14.99
N GLN A 163 6.30 1.83 -14.12
CA GLN A 163 6.84 1.21 -12.90
C GLN A 163 5.75 1.17 -11.82
N ILE A 164 4.93 0.13 -11.83
CA ILE A 164 3.82 -0.05 -10.89
C ILE A 164 4.12 -1.23 -9.97
N ILE A 165 3.83 -1.08 -8.68
CA ILE A 165 3.79 -2.13 -7.67
C ILE A 165 2.32 -2.42 -7.39
N ALA A 166 1.91 -3.68 -7.48
CA ALA A 166 0.55 -4.08 -7.15
C ALA A 166 0.49 -4.52 -5.68
N GLU A 167 -0.42 -3.92 -4.91
CA GLU A 167 -0.72 -4.42 -3.57
C GLU A 167 -1.66 -5.62 -3.69
N ASP A 168 -1.10 -6.81 -3.48
CA ASP A 168 -1.73 -8.12 -3.59
C ASP A 168 -1.80 -8.83 -2.23
N LEU A 169 -2.03 -8.08 -1.16
CA LEU A 169 -2.12 -8.63 0.19
C LEU A 169 -3.49 -9.27 0.46
N GLY A 170 -3.52 -10.18 1.44
CA GLY A 170 -4.75 -10.88 1.86
C GLY A 170 -5.04 -12.14 1.03
N PHE A 171 -6.32 -12.50 0.97
CA PHE A 171 -6.75 -13.71 0.25
C PHE A 171 -6.80 -13.44 -1.26
N LEU A 172 -6.01 -14.18 -2.02
CA LEU A 172 -5.92 -14.08 -3.47
C LEU A 172 -6.59 -15.28 -4.14
N THR A 173 -7.51 -15.00 -5.05
CA THR A 173 -8.06 -15.98 -5.99
C THR A 173 -7.08 -16.26 -7.13
N ASP A 174 -7.27 -17.36 -7.85
CA ASP A 174 -6.44 -17.66 -9.03
C ASP A 174 -6.55 -16.57 -10.09
N SER A 175 -7.75 -15.98 -10.28
CA SER A 175 -7.96 -14.89 -11.24
C SER A 175 -7.17 -13.62 -10.90
N VAL A 176 -7.02 -13.27 -9.62
CA VAL A 176 -6.17 -12.16 -9.19
C VAL A 176 -4.69 -12.46 -9.45
N ARG A 177 -4.25 -13.71 -9.21
CA ARG A 177 -2.89 -14.17 -9.53
C ARG A 177 -2.61 -14.11 -11.03
N ASP A 178 -3.59 -14.52 -11.85
CA ASP A 178 -3.51 -14.47 -13.31
C ASP A 178 -3.44 -13.02 -13.82
N LEU A 179 -4.26 -12.11 -13.25
CA LEU A 179 -4.20 -10.69 -13.58
C LEU A 179 -2.82 -10.09 -13.22
N LEU A 180 -2.30 -10.39 -12.03
CA LEU A 180 -0.97 -9.93 -11.59
C LEU A 180 0.12 -10.46 -12.54
N ALA A 181 0.04 -11.74 -12.92
CA ALA A 181 1.00 -12.34 -13.85
C ALA A 181 0.91 -11.70 -15.25
N ALA A 182 -0.31 -11.43 -15.74
CA ALA A 182 -0.55 -10.79 -17.04
C ALA A 182 -0.01 -9.36 -17.11
N THR A 183 -0.12 -8.57 -16.04
CA THR A 183 0.45 -7.22 -15.98
C THR A 183 1.97 -7.22 -15.84
N GLY A 184 2.57 -8.29 -15.33
CA GLY A 184 4.00 -8.34 -15.00
C GLY A 184 4.41 -7.45 -13.83
N TYR A 185 3.48 -6.84 -13.11
CA TYR A 185 3.78 -6.00 -11.96
C TYR A 185 4.28 -6.81 -10.77
N PRO A 186 5.28 -6.32 -10.02
CA PRO A 186 5.67 -6.96 -8.78
C PRO A 186 4.57 -6.84 -7.72
N GLY A 187 4.22 -7.98 -7.11
CA GLY A 187 3.39 -8.03 -5.92
C GLY A 187 4.18 -7.74 -4.64
N MET A 188 3.52 -7.74 -3.50
CA MET A 188 4.09 -7.40 -2.21
C MET A 188 4.28 -8.64 -1.32
N LYS A 189 5.34 -8.65 -0.55
CA LYS A 189 5.64 -9.66 0.48
C LYS A 189 5.95 -8.97 1.80
N VAL A 190 5.12 -9.20 2.81
CA VAL A 190 5.24 -8.57 4.13
C VAL A 190 5.69 -9.59 5.15
N LEU A 191 6.89 -9.43 5.71
CA LEU A 191 7.47 -10.41 6.65
C LEU A 191 6.67 -10.56 7.95
N GLN A 192 5.93 -9.54 8.37
CA GLN A 192 5.04 -9.66 9.54
C GLN A 192 3.90 -10.66 9.33
N PHE A 193 3.57 -11.03 8.09
CA PHE A 193 2.57 -12.06 7.76
C PHE A 193 3.18 -13.45 7.52
N ALA A 194 4.52 -13.57 7.58
CA ALA A 194 5.20 -14.81 7.22
C ALA A 194 5.11 -15.93 8.27
N PHE A 195 4.94 -15.59 9.54
CA PHE A 195 5.15 -16.52 10.64
C PHE A 195 3.84 -16.97 11.30
N ASP A 196 2.92 -17.50 10.50
CA ASP A 196 1.71 -18.15 11.00
C ASP A 196 2.02 -19.63 11.33
N SER A 197 1.71 -20.04 12.56
CA SER A 197 1.96 -21.41 13.02
C SER A 197 0.86 -22.40 12.59
N ARG A 198 -0.24 -21.89 12.03
CA ARG A 198 -1.43 -22.67 11.68
C ARG A 198 -1.42 -23.16 10.24
N GLU A 199 -0.70 -22.44 9.36
CA GLU A 199 -0.68 -22.73 7.92
C GLU A 199 0.66 -22.36 7.28
N GLU A 200 0.91 -22.92 6.09
CA GLU A 200 2.03 -22.53 5.26
C GLU A 200 1.77 -21.14 4.64
N SER A 201 2.75 -20.24 4.71
CA SER A 201 2.58 -18.85 4.31
C SER A 201 3.36 -18.53 3.02
N ASP A 202 2.65 -17.96 2.04
CA ASP A 202 3.23 -17.39 0.83
C ASP A 202 4.19 -16.21 1.11
N TYR A 203 4.16 -15.67 2.34
CA TYR A 203 5.04 -14.60 2.79
C TYR A 203 6.38 -15.10 3.36
N MET A 204 6.60 -16.43 3.41
CA MET A 204 7.89 -16.98 3.77
C MET A 204 8.92 -16.74 2.64
N PRO A 205 10.12 -16.22 2.95
CA PRO A 205 11.10 -15.83 1.91
C PRO A 205 11.53 -16.93 0.94
N HIS A 206 11.46 -18.19 1.36
CA HIS A 206 11.78 -19.31 0.46
C HIS A 206 10.68 -19.62 -0.57
N ASN A 207 9.49 -19.03 -0.39
CA ASN A 207 8.36 -19.12 -1.34
C ASN A 207 8.29 -17.95 -2.33
N TYR A 208 9.22 -16.97 -2.23
CA TYR A 208 9.18 -15.80 -3.11
C TYR A 208 9.57 -16.12 -4.54
N ASN A 209 8.83 -15.57 -5.50
CA ASN A 209 9.40 -15.31 -6.81
C ASN A 209 10.24 -14.02 -6.76
N SER A 210 11.13 -13.83 -7.74
CA SER A 210 12.00 -12.65 -7.77
C SER A 210 11.26 -11.35 -8.12
N ASN A 211 10.12 -11.44 -8.83
CA ASN A 211 9.33 -10.28 -9.22
C ASN A 211 8.37 -9.85 -8.09
N CYS A 212 8.92 -9.50 -6.95
CA CYS A 212 8.14 -9.00 -5.82
C CYS A 212 8.91 -7.91 -5.06
N VAL A 213 8.19 -7.19 -4.22
CA VAL A 213 8.71 -6.19 -3.28
C VAL A 213 8.55 -6.73 -1.87
N VAL A 214 9.65 -6.86 -1.12
CA VAL A 214 9.60 -7.32 0.26
C VAL A 214 9.62 -6.15 1.23
N TYR A 215 8.79 -6.25 2.27
CA TYR A 215 8.70 -5.31 3.39
C TYR A 215 8.93 -6.05 4.70
N THR A 216 9.50 -5.40 5.70
CA THR A 216 9.38 -5.90 7.09
C THR A 216 7.96 -5.72 7.60
N GLY A 217 7.36 -4.58 7.35
CA GLY A 217 5.98 -4.18 7.52
C GLY A 217 5.70 -2.97 6.66
N THR A 218 4.43 -2.67 6.37
CA THR A 218 3.98 -1.47 5.65
C THR A 218 3.66 -0.32 6.63
N HIS A 219 3.18 0.81 6.11
CA HIS A 219 2.67 1.91 6.94
C HIS A 219 1.44 1.52 7.77
N ASP A 220 0.69 0.49 7.37
CA ASP A 220 -0.50 -0.02 8.07
C ASP A 220 -0.17 -1.03 9.17
N ASN A 221 1.03 -1.57 9.15
CA ASN A 221 1.47 -2.53 10.12
C ASN A 221 1.97 -1.86 11.42
N GLN A 222 2.03 -2.65 12.48
CA GLN A 222 2.75 -2.29 13.69
C GLN A 222 4.24 -2.15 13.38
N THR A 223 4.99 -1.35 14.15
CA THR A 223 6.46 -1.40 14.06
C THR A 223 6.94 -2.82 14.34
N THR A 224 7.97 -3.29 13.64
CA THR A 224 8.52 -4.64 13.86
C THR A 224 8.94 -4.88 15.31
N PHE A 225 9.36 -3.80 16.01
CA PHE A 225 9.72 -3.85 17.42
C PHE A 225 8.55 -4.26 18.35
N ASP A 226 7.35 -3.71 18.13
CA ASP A 226 6.18 -4.04 18.95
C ASP A 226 5.36 -5.20 18.37
N TRP A 227 5.30 -5.38 17.05
CA TRP A 227 4.74 -6.57 16.42
C TRP A 227 5.32 -7.86 17.05
N TRP A 228 6.62 -7.90 17.28
CA TRP A 228 7.25 -9.04 17.94
C TRP A 228 6.69 -9.36 19.32
N LYS A 229 6.25 -8.36 20.07
CA LYS A 229 5.65 -8.56 21.39
C LYS A 229 4.22 -9.09 21.33
N GLU A 230 3.52 -8.76 20.23
CA GLU A 230 2.13 -9.14 19.98
C GLU A 230 1.97 -10.56 19.44
N LEU A 231 3.04 -11.16 18.90
CA LEU A 231 3.02 -12.53 18.39
C LEU A 231 2.62 -13.54 19.47
N SER A 232 1.82 -14.54 19.05
CA SER A 232 1.56 -15.73 19.88
C SER A 232 2.86 -16.45 20.24
N LYS A 233 2.83 -17.32 21.22
CA LYS A 233 4.01 -18.12 21.58
C LYS A 233 4.39 -19.08 20.43
N GLU A 234 3.39 -19.59 19.75
CA GLU A 234 3.50 -20.53 18.65
C GLU A 234 4.15 -19.85 17.44
N ASP A 235 3.63 -18.71 17.00
CA ASP A 235 4.16 -17.94 15.87
C ASP A 235 5.58 -17.42 16.16
N ARG A 236 5.81 -16.95 17.39
CA ARG A 236 7.14 -16.55 17.83
C ARG A 236 8.13 -17.72 17.77
N SER A 237 7.70 -18.93 18.11
CA SER A 237 8.50 -20.15 18.02
C SER A 237 8.87 -20.46 16.56
N VAL A 238 7.92 -20.33 15.63
CA VAL A 238 8.16 -20.50 14.20
C VAL A 238 9.20 -19.48 13.71
N ALA A 239 9.02 -18.21 14.03
CA ALA A 239 9.94 -17.14 13.65
C ALA A 239 11.35 -17.34 14.20
N LEU A 240 11.49 -17.69 15.49
CA LEU A 240 12.81 -17.94 16.09
C LEU A 240 13.55 -19.10 15.43
N ARG A 241 12.84 -20.21 15.17
CA ARG A 241 13.43 -21.37 14.46
C ARG A 241 13.85 -21.02 13.05
N TYR A 242 12.99 -20.33 12.31
CA TYR A 242 13.28 -19.90 10.95
C TYR A 242 14.48 -18.95 10.87
N LEU A 243 14.60 -18.05 11.83
CA LEU A 243 15.73 -17.12 11.96
C LEU A 243 16.99 -17.76 12.57
N ASN A 244 16.95 -19.05 12.90
CA ASN A 244 18.04 -19.75 13.59
C ASN A 244 18.50 -19.03 14.88
N LEU A 245 17.51 -18.56 15.66
CA LEU A 245 17.74 -17.88 16.94
C LEU A 245 17.46 -18.82 18.12
N PRO A 246 18.09 -18.56 19.28
CA PRO A 246 17.86 -19.37 20.49
C PRO A 246 16.37 -19.46 20.84
N TYR A 247 15.90 -20.70 20.99
CA TYR A 247 14.55 -21.07 21.38
C TYR A 247 14.60 -21.76 22.75
N GLY A 248 13.60 -21.53 23.61
CA GLY A 248 13.51 -22.22 24.90
C GLY A 248 14.30 -21.57 26.03
N GLY A 249 13.88 -20.39 26.47
CA GLY A 249 14.32 -19.78 27.74
C GLY A 249 15.39 -18.68 27.65
N ARG A 250 16.00 -18.45 26.51
CA ARG A 250 16.84 -17.25 26.32
C ARG A 250 16.02 -16.13 25.70
N PHE A 251 15.92 -15.03 26.41
CA PHE A 251 15.29 -13.81 25.92
C PHE A 251 16.08 -13.23 24.75
N VAL A 252 15.44 -13.12 23.57
CA VAL A 252 15.97 -12.38 22.44
C VAL A 252 15.31 -11.02 22.42
N GLY A 253 16.07 -9.95 22.64
CA GLY A 253 15.53 -8.59 22.72
C GLY A 253 14.95 -8.12 21.38
N CYS A 254 13.87 -7.33 21.45
CA CYS A 254 13.14 -6.82 20.26
C CYS A 254 14.06 -6.13 19.25
N LYS A 255 15.04 -5.33 19.67
CA LYS A 255 16.02 -4.70 18.74
C LYS A 255 16.79 -5.73 17.91
N LYS A 256 17.24 -6.82 18.52
CA LYS A 256 17.95 -7.88 17.80
C LYS A 256 17.05 -8.54 16.77
N LEU A 257 15.81 -8.79 17.13
CA LEU A 257 14.81 -9.41 16.25
C LEU A 257 14.43 -8.49 15.08
N THR A 258 14.20 -7.21 15.34
CA THR A 258 13.97 -6.22 14.27
C THR A 258 15.09 -6.26 13.23
N TRP A 259 16.35 -6.24 13.67
CA TRP A 259 17.51 -6.35 12.76
C TRP A 259 17.62 -7.70 12.06
N GLN A 260 17.14 -8.78 12.66
CA GLN A 260 17.08 -10.09 11.98
C GLN A 260 16.03 -10.10 10.86
N LEU A 261 14.86 -9.48 11.07
CA LEU A 261 13.85 -9.32 10.02
C LEU A 261 14.36 -8.41 8.89
N ILE A 262 14.98 -7.29 9.22
CA ILE A 262 15.62 -6.43 8.22
C ILE A 262 16.65 -7.21 7.40
N THR A 263 17.49 -8.01 8.07
CA THR A 263 18.48 -8.87 7.40
C THR A 263 17.81 -9.92 6.52
N LEU A 264 16.70 -10.50 6.98
CA LEU A 264 15.93 -11.49 6.23
C LEU A 264 15.33 -10.86 4.95
N ALA A 265 14.75 -9.66 5.05
CA ALA A 265 14.26 -8.91 3.90
C ALA A 265 15.39 -8.60 2.89
N GLN A 266 16.50 -8.07 3.37
CA GLN A 266 17.65 -7.70 2.53
C GLN A 266 18.27 -8.88 1.77
N ARG A 267 18.34 -10.06 2.38
CA ARG A 267 18.92 -11.28 1.78
C ARG A 267 17.95 -12.06 0.90
N SER A 268 16.68 -11.66 0.82
CA SER A 268 15.67 -12.34 0.01
C SER A 268 15.94 -12.20 -1.49
N VAL A 269 15.25 -12.98 -2.32
CA VAL A 269 15.33 -12.91 -3.79
C VAL A 269 14.44 -11.78 -4.38
N ALA A 270 13.68 -11.06 -3.56
CA ALA A 270 12.79 -10.00 -4.00
C ALA A 270 13.55 -8.92 -4.79
N LYS A 271 12.95 -8.42 -5.88
CA LYS A 271 13.54 -7.38 -6.75
C LYS A 271 13.79 -6.07 -6.00
N LEU A 272 12.91 -5.72 -5.07
CA LEU A 272 12.99 -4.51 -4.25
C LEU A 272 12.78 -4.87 -2.77
N CYS A 273 13.46 -4.15 -1.87
CA CYS A 273 13.34 -4.31 -0.42
C CYS A 273 13.05 -2.93 0.19
N VAL A 274 11.90 -2.79 0.83
CA VAL A 274 11.45 -1.56 1.49
C VAL A 274 11.38 -1.78 3.00
N ILE A 275 12.12 -0.98 3.75
CA ILE A 275 12.19 -1.07 5.21
C ILE A 275 11.72 0.26 5.82
N PRO A 276 10.69 0.24 6.69
CA PRO A 276 10.28 1.43 7.42
C PRO A 276 11.43 2.06 8.22
N ALA A 277 11.53 3.39 8.20
CA ALA A 277 12.53 4.11 8.99
C ALA A 277 12.45 3.74 10.48
N GLN A 278 11.25 3.50 10.99
CA GLN A 278 10.99 3.07 12.36
C GLN A 278 11.67 1.75 12.71
N ASP A 279 11.75 0.83 11.75
CA ASP A 279 12.39 -0.48 11.95
C ASP A 279 13.91 -0.33 12.00
N TYR A 280 14.52 0.44 11.12
CA TYR A 280 15.95 0.76 11.23
C TYR A 280 16.31 1.41 12.57
N LEU A 281 15.43 2.27 13.07
CA LEU A 281 15.58 2.97 14.35
C LEU A 281 15.15 2.10 15.54
N CYS A 282 14.57 0.91 15.32
CA CYS A 282 14.02 0.02 16.33
C CYS A 282 13.04 0.74 17.27
N LEU A 283 12.11 1.52 16.72
CA LEU A 283 11.15 2.31 17.49
C LEU A 283 9.93 1.46 17.90
N PRO A 284 9.35 1.75 19.08
CA PRO A 284 8.13 1.10 19.55
C PRO A 284 6.90 1.57 18.74
N GLY A 285 5.75 0.93 18.97
CA GLY A 285 4.48 1.19 18.28
C GLY A 285 3.95 2.62 18.37
N THR A 286 4.45 3.42 19.31
CA THR A 286 4.18 4.87 19.34
C THR A 286 4.70 5.63 18.12
N ALA A 287 5.56 4.99 17.32
CA ALA A 287 6.05 5.51 16.05
C ALA A 287 5.30 4.92 14.83
N ARG A 288 4.25 4.14 15.03
CA ARG A 288 3.39 3.63 13.95
C ARG A 288 2.81 4.79 13.15
N ILE A 289 2.73 4.64 11.83
CA ILE A 289 2.28 5.72 10.93
C ILE A 289 0.77 5.72 10.82
N ASN A 290 0.18 4.56 10.56
CA ASN A 290 -1.25 4.41 10.33
C ASN A 290 -1.81 3.19 11.08
N THR A 291 -3.01 3.34 11.62
CA THR A 291 -3.81 2.23 12.15
C THR A 291 -5.10 2.18 11.35
N PRO A 292 -5.27 1.18 10.46
CA PRO A 292 -6.46 1.05 9.63
C PRO A 292 -7.75 1.09 10.46
N SER A 293 -8.83 1.58 9.86
CA SER A 293 -10.16 1.71 10.47
C SER A 293 -10.21 2.59 11.71
N THR A 294 -9.24 3.51 11.90
CA THR A 294 -9.25 4.48 13.01
C THR A 294 -9.18 5.91 12.52
N LEU A 295 -9.74 6.83 13.31
CA LEU A 295 -9.63 8.28 13.10
C LEU A 295 -8.65 8.86 14.13
N GLY A 296 -8.03 10.01 13.80
CA GLY A 296 -7.25 10.80 14.74
C GLY A 296 -5.77 10.90 14.39
N TYR A 297 -4.90 10.20 15.11
CA TYR A 297 -3.46 10.45 15.08
C TYR A 297 -2.68 9.78 13.95
N ASN A 298 -3.34 9.28 12.90
CA ASN A 298 -2.70 8.66 11.75
C ASN A 298 -1.90 9.70 10.93
N TRP A 299 -0.80 9.26 10.32
CA TRP A 299 0.07 10.06 9.43
C TRP A 299 0.75 11.27 10.10
N GLN A 300 0.85 11.29 11.43
CA GLN A 300 1.41 12.43 12.19
C GLN A 300 2.82 12.18 12.70
N TRP A 301 3.30 10.93 12.69
CA TRP A 301 4.65 10.64 13.16
C TRP A 301 5.71 11.43 12.37
N ARG A 302 6.69 11.97 13.08
CA ARG A 302 7.81 12.67 12.51
C ARG A 302 9.11 12.13 13.07
N MET A 303 10.05 11.84 12.20
CA MET A 303 11.40 11.44 12.58
C MET A 303 12.13 12.61 13.25
N LYS A 304 12.82 12.33 14.34
CA LYS A 304 13.67 13.33 14.99
C LYS A 304 14.86 13.69 14.10
N LYS A 305 15.32 14.95 14.20
CA LYS A 305 16.54 15.39 13.53
C LYS A 305 17.70 14.50 13.97
N ASP A 306 18.58 14.17 13.04
CA ASP A 306 19.79 13.35 13.25
C ASP A 306 19.54 11.92 13.81
N ALA A 307 18.30 11.41 13.68
CA ALA A 307 17.98 10.04 14.10
C ALA A 307 18.75 8.96 13.30
N PHE A 308 19.03 9.23 12.03
CA PHE A 308 19.94 8.42 11.21
C PHE A 308 21.36 8.97 11.38
N ASP A 309 22.01 8.58 12.48
CA ASP A 309 23.39 8.95 12.74
C ASP A 309 24.38 8.22 11.82
N LYS A 310 25.64 8.61 11.89
CA LYS A 310 26.68 8.06 11.03
C LYS A 310 26.86 6.54 11.22
N GLU A 311 26.80 6.05 12.45
CA GLU A 311 26.97 4.61 12.78
C GLU A 311 25.85 3.80 12.17
N LEU A 312 24.58 4.24 12.30
CA LEU A 312 23.42 3.60 11.70
C LEU A 312 23.51 3.61 10.17
N CYS A 313 23.83 4.76 9.57
CA CYS A 313 24.00 4.87 8.12
C CYS A 313 25.09 3.92 7.59
N GLU A 314 26.24 3.83 8.25
CA GLU A 314 27.30 2.91 7.88
C GLU A 314 26.89 1.44 8.03
N LYS A 315 26.11 1.12 9.07
CA LYS A 315 25.57 -0.23 9.29
C LYS A 315 24.63 -0.63 8.17
N ILE A 316 23.69 0.25 7.81
CA ILE A 316 22.75 0.05 6.70
C ILE A 316 23.53 -0.13 5.39
N CYS A 317 24.47 0.77 5.08
CA CYS A 317 25.28 0.72 3.87
C CYS A 317 26.06 -0.59 3.74
N ARG A 318 26.70 -1.05 4.83
CA ARG A 318 27.43 -2.33 4.81
C ARG A 318 26.50 -3.50 4.51
N MET A 319 25.32 -3.51 5.11
CA MET A 319 24.34 -4.59 4.89
C MET A 319 23.80 -4.57 3.46
N THR A 320 23.41 -3.39 2.95
CA THR A 320 22.89 -3.20 1.59
C THR A 320 23.91 -3.69 0.55
N LYS A 321 25.18 -3.29 0.70
CA LYS A 321 26.26 -3.75 -0.18
C LYS A 321 26.53 -5.26 -0.08
N LEU A 322 26.42 -5.83 1.13
CA LEU A 322 26.64 -7.27 1.35
C LEU A 322 25.62 -8.11 0.56
N TYR A 323 24.38 -7.66 0.47
CA TYR A 323 23.31 -8.37 -0.22
C TYR A 323 23.07 -7.88 -1.67
N GLY A 324 23.95 -7.00 -2.21
CA GLY A 324 23.89 -6.55 -3.60
C GLY A 324 22.69 -5.65 -3.93
N ARG A 325 22.27 -4.86 -2.96
CA ARG A 325 21.12 -3.97 -3.12
C ARG A 325 21.52 -2.50 -3.26
#